data_f3acbbdaff1f987a3258dd45d5c73984
#
_entry.id   f3acbbdaff1f987a3258dd45d5c73984
#
_cell.length_a   1.000
_cell.length_b   1.000
_cell.length_c   1.000
_cell.angle_alpha   90.00
_cell.angle_beta   90.00
_cell.angle_gamma   90.00
#
_symmetry.space_group_name_H-M   'P 1'
#
loop_
_entity.id
_entity.type
_entity.pdbx_description
1 polymer ?
#
loop_
_entity_poly.entity_id
_entity_poly.type
_entity_poly.pdbx_seq_one_letter_code
_entity_poly.pdbx_strand_id
1 'polypeptide(L)'
;MPHINLAPEVPGIGAAFAFRPETAKPMRELAHILLFESGTENGLSSLERELIASYVSSRNNCYFCQTSHGAAAANHLGGSPELVASVCANPETADVSEKLKALLVIAAHVQGDAKTVSSAHIAAARAAGATDLEIHDTVLIAAAFCMYNRYVDGLATWQPRDPEMYGAMGKHLAQRGYRQSSLAAV
;
A
#
# COMPACT_ATOMS: atom_id res chain seq x y z
N MET A 1 20.23 12.54 -0.31
CA MET A 1 20.18 12.74 -1.77
C MET A 1 20.02 11.39 -2.44
N PRO A 2 19.29 11.27 -3.53
CA PRO A 2 19.16 10.01 -4.28
C PRO A 2 20.52 9.45 -4.71
N HIS A 3 20.62 8.12 -4.78
CA HIS A 3 21.88 7.43 -5.17
C HIS A 3 22.22 7.57 -6.66
N ILE A 4 21.24 7.92 -7.48
CA ILE A 4 21.39 8.19 -8.92
C ILE A 4 20.76 9.54 -9.26
N ASN A 5 21.01 10.06 -10.47
CA ASN A 5 20.48 11.35 -10.90
C ASN A 5 18.96 11.26 -11.19
N LEU A 6 18.13 11.43 -10.18
CA LEU A 6 16.67 11.53 -10.27
C LEU A 6 16.22 12.99 -10.20
N ALA A 7 15.03 13.28 -10.73
CA ALA A 7 14.42 14.61 -10.62
C ALA A 7 14.22 14.99 -9.14
N PRO A 8 14.90 16.02 -8.62
CA PRO A 8 14.96 16.30 -7.19
C PRO A 8 13.63 16.79 -6.59
N GLU A 9 12.74 17.36 -7.43
CA GLU A 9 11.42 17.87 -7.04
C GLU A 9 10.32 16.81 -7.08
N VAL A 10 10.62 15.62 -7.61
CA VAL A 10 9.65 14.52 -7.71
C VAL A 10 9.84 13.55 -6.56
N PRO A 11 8.84 13.38 -5.65
CA PRO A 11 9.01 12.55 -4.48
C PRO A 11 8.82 11.06 -4.77
N GLY A 12 9.48 10.26 -3.94
CA GLY A 12 9.30 8.82 -3.84
C GLY A 12 9.43 8.07 -5.15
N ILE A 13 8.54 7.12 -5.36
CA ILE A 13 8.53 6.27 -6.57
C ILE A 13 8.30 7.06 -7.86
N GLY A 14 7.69 8.25 -7.77
CA GLY A 14 7.47 9.13 -8.91
C GLY A 14 8.77 9.50 -9.63
N ALA A 15 9.83 9.80 -8.88
CA ALA A 15 11.14 10.12 -9.45
C ALA A 15 11.74 8.92 -10.22
N ALA A 16 11.63 7.71 -9.66
CA ALA A 16 12.10 6.50 -10.32
C ALA A 16 11.27 6.15 -11.56
N PHE A 17 9.96 6.40 -11.53
CA PHE A 17 9.07 6.23 -12.67
C PHE A 17 9.33 7.24 -13.79
N ALA A 18 9.66 8.50 -13.46
CA ALA A 18 10.05 9.50 -14.43
C ALA A 18 11.39 9.15 -15.09
N PHE A 19 12.31 8.56 -14.33
CA PHE A 19 13.62 8.13 -14.83
C PHE A 19 13.52 7.00 -15.85
N ARG A 20 12.60 6.03 -15.63
CA ARG A 20 12.42 4.87 -16.52
C ARG A 20 10.95 4.57 -16.82
N PRO A 21 10.34 5.28 -17.78
CA PRO A 21 8.91 5.15 -18.10
C PRO A 21 8.48 3.75 -18.54
N GLU A 22 9.38 2.97 -19.17
CA GLU A 22 9.08 1.61 -19.64
C GLU A 22 8.75 0.65 -18.51
N THR A 23 9.42 0.78 -17.36
CA THR A 23 9.11 -0.01 -16.17
C THR A 23 8.00 0.60 -15.34
N ALA A 24 7.83 1.92 -15.40
CA ALA A 24 6.79 2.64 -14.68
C ALA A 24 5.38 2.22 -15.13
N LYS A 25 5.16 2.07 -16.44
CA LYS A 25 3.83 1.74 -16.99
C LYS A 25 3.26 0.43 -16.43
N PRO A 26 3.93 -0.72 -16.52
CA PRO A 26 3.40 -1.97 -15.95
C PRO A 26 3.29 -1.93 -14.43
N MET A 27 4.19 -1.23 -13.72
CA MET A 27 4.12 -1.10 -12.26
C MET A 27 2.93 -0.26 -11.81
N ARG A 28 2.64 0.85 -12.51
CA ARG A 28 1.44 1.66 -12.25
C ARG A 28 0.16 0.90 -12.54
N GLU A 29 0.15 0.12 -13.63
CA GLU A 29 -1.00 -0.71 -13.99
C GLU A 29 -1.27 -1.77 -12.92
N LEU A 30 -0.23 -2.47 -12.44
CA LEU A 30 -0.35 -3.42 -11.36
C LEU A 30 -0.91 -2.76 -10.08
N ALA A 31 -0.36 -1.63 -9.67
CA ALA A 31 -0.84 -0.89 -8.51
C ALA A 31 -2.31 -0.46 -8.68
N HIS A 32 -2.70 -0.02 -9.87
CA HIS A 32 -4.06 0.39 -10.17
C HIS A 32 -5.06 -0.76 -10.07
N ILE A 33 -4.74 -1.91 -10.65
CA ILE A 33 -5.57 -3.12 -10.55
C ILE A 33 -5.70 -3.56 -9.08
N LEU A 34 -4.57 -3.61 -8.36
CA LEU A 34 -4.55 -4.13 -6.99
C LEU A 34 -5.24 -3.22 -5.98
N LEU A 35 -5.20 -1.89 -6.15
CA LEU A 35 -5.64 -0.96 -5.13
C LEU A 35 -6.90 -0.17 -5.50
N PHE A 36 -7.16 0.04 -6.79
CA PHE A 36 -8.23 0.91 -7.26
C PHE A 36 -9.34 0.17 -8.03
N GLU A 37 -9.00 -0.71 -8.97
CA GLU A 37 -9.98 -1.52 -9.70
C GLU A 37 -10.53 -2.66 -8.83
N SER A 38 -11.22 -2.32 -7.77
CA SER A 38 -11.87 -3.29 -6.88
C SER A 38 -13.24 -3.70 -7.42
N GLY A 39 -13.26 -4.32 -8.58
CA GLY A 39 -14.48 -4.60 -9.32
C GLY A 39 -15.16 -5.95 -9.06
N THR A 40 -14.79 -6.66 -7.98
CA THR A 40 -15.43 -7.96 -7.70
C THR A 40 -16.29 -7.89 -6.45
N GLU A 41 -17.55 -8.29 -6.56
CA GLU A 41 -18.53 -8.32 -5.45
C GLU A 41 -18.03 -9.08 -4.19
N ASN A 42 -16.96 -9.88 -4.32
CA ASN A 42 -16.42 -10.75 -3.27
C ASN A 42 -14.94 -10.48 -2.97
N GLY A 43 -14.45 -9.29 -3.26
CA GLY A 43 -13.05 -8.90 -3.01
C GLY A 43 -12.90 -7.87 -1.90
N LEU A 44 -11.65 -7.56 -1.56
CA LEU A 44 -11.31 -6.50 -0.62
C LEU A 44 -11.85 -5.15 -1.08
N SER A 45 -12.36 -4.35 -0.17
CA SER A 45 -12.68 -2.94 -0.42
C SER A 45 -11.42 -2.12 -0.69
N SER A 46 -11.56 -0.96 -1.35
CA SER A 46 -10.42 -0.06 -1.58
C SER A 46 -9.74 0.37 -0.28
N LEU A 47 -10.53 0.58 0.80
CA LEU A 47 -9.99 0.86 2.13
C LEU A 47 -9.10 -0.29 2.64
N GLU A 48 -9.58 -1.54 2.59
CA GLU A 48 -8.83 -2.70 3.08
C GLU A 48 -7.52 -2.89 2.29
N ARG A 49 -7.54 -2.66 0.97
CA ARG A 49 -6.37 -2.74 0.09
C ARG A 49 -5.32 -1.69 0.46
N GLU A 50 -5.74 -0.44 0.68
CA GLU A 50 -4.84 0.64 1.10
C GLU A 50 -4.31 0.45 2.53
N LEU A 51 -5.12 -0.10 3.44
CA LEU A 51 -4.67 -0.46 4.79
C LEU A 51 -3.60 -1.54 4.75
N ILE A 52 -3.76 -2.60 3.94
CA ILE A 52 -2.74 -3.64 3.76
C ILE A 52 -1.46 -3.03 3.18
N ALA A 53 -1.57 -2.17 2.17
CA ALA A 53 -0.45 -1.49 1.53
C ALA A 53 0.33 -0.60 2.52
N SER A 54 -0.38 0.22 3.30
CA SER A 54 0.21 1.09 4.33
C SER A 54 0.84 0.27 5.45
N TYR A 55 0.18 -0.78 5.93
CA TYR A 55 0.68 -1.68 6.96
C TYR A 55 1.98 -2.37 6.55
N VAL A 56 2.04 -2.96 5.36
CA VAL A 56 3.26 -3.60 4.84
C VAL A 56 4.38 -2.58 4.70
N SER A 57 4.07 -1.36 4.24
CA SER A 57 5.05 -0.29 4.10
C SER A 57 5.58 0.19 5.45
N SER A 58 4.74 0.23 6.50
CA SER A 58 5.17 0.55 7.85
C SER A 58 6.16 -0.49 8.39
N ARG A 59 5.89 -1.77 8.16
CA ARG A 59 6.78 -2.87 8.56
C ARG A 59 8.11 -2.88 7.79
N ASN A 60 8.12 -2.38 6.56
CA ASN A 60 9.34 -2.17 5.77
C ASN A 60 10.07 -0.85 6.14
N ASN A 61 9.53 -0.03 7.05
CA ASN A 61 10.01 1.30 7.40
C ASN A 61 10.12 2.26 6.19
N CYS A 62 9.32 2.06 5.14
CA CYS A 62 9.29 2.95 3.99
C CYS A 62 8.33 4.11 4.25
N TYR A 63 8.87 5.24 4.72
CA TYR A 63 8.08 6.41 5.12
C TYR A 63 7.19 6.92 3.99
N PHE A 64 7.74 7.08 2.78
CA PHE A 64 6.98 7.60 1.63
C PHE A 64 5.76 6.74 1.33
N CYS A 65 5.95 5.42 1.18
CA CYS A 65 4.85 4.52 0.82
C CYS A 65 3.82 4.39 1.95
N GLN A 66 4.29 4.22 3.20
CA GLN A 66 3.39 4.17 4.37
C GLN A 66 2.49 5.40 4.42
N THR A 67 3.07 6.59 4.29
CA THR A 67 2.33 7.85 4.45
C THR A 67 1.41 8.11 3.27
N SER A 68 1.84 7.82 2.03
CA SER A 68 1.01 7.99 0.82
C SER A 68 -0.22 7.09 0.84
N HIS A 69 -0.03 5.79 1.13
CA HIS A 69 -1.13 4.81 1.16
C HIS A 69 -1.97 4.95 2.41
N GLY A 70 -1.38 5.36 3.54
CA GLY A 70 -2.12 5.75 4.73
C GLY A 70 -3.05 6.94 4.48
N ALA A 71 -2.58 7.94 3.73
CA ALA A 71 -3.41 9.07 3.33
C ALA A 71 -4.53 8.67 2.34
N ALA A 72 -4.28 7.72 1.44
CA ALA A 72 -5.31 7.17 0.56
C ALA A 72 -6.37 6.40 1.38
N ALA A 73 -5.96 5.54 2.31
CA ALA A 73 -6.86 4.85 3.23
C ALA A 73 -7.71 5.83 4.06
N ALA A 74 -7.08 6.87 4.62
CA ALA A 74 -7.78 7.92 5.37
C ALA A 74 -8.83 8.65 4.52
N ASN A 75 -8.59 8.88 3.23
CA ASN A 75 -9.59 9.47 2.33
C ASN A 75 -10.83 8.60 2.17
N HIS A 76 -10.72 7.27 2.21
CA HIS A 76 -11.87 6.36 2.22
C HIS A 76 -12.65 6.38 3.55
N LEU A 77 -12.04 6.96 4.60
CA LEU A 77 -12.63 7.16 5.94
C LEU A 77 -13.09 8.60 6.19
N GLY A 78 -13.30 9.39 5.13
CA GLY A 78 -13.68 10.80 5.28
C GLY A 78 -12.55 11.71 5.80
N GLY A 79 -11.30 11.25 5.72
CA GLY A 79 -10.11 12.01 6.07
C GLY A 79 -9.50 11.66 7.45
N SER A 80 -10.06 10.71 8.19
CA SER A 80 -9.58 10.32 9.52
C SER A 80 -8.36 9.38 9.45
N PRO A 81 -7.19 9.76 10.00
CA PRO A 81 -5.98 8.95 9.97
C PRO A 81 -5.86 7.97 11.16
N GLU A 82 -6.74 8.06 12.16
CA GLU A 82 -6.60 7.35 13.43
C GLU A 82 -6.65 5.82 13.25
N LEU A 83 -7.57 5.33 12.41
CA LEU A 83 -7.67 3.91 12.11
C LEU A 83 -6.41 3.41 11.40
N VAL A 84 -5.88 4.17 10.45
CA VAL A 84 -4.64 3.82 9.75
C VAL A 84 -3.48 3.71 10.74
N ALA A 85 -3.35 4.67 11.64
CA ALA A 85 -2.31 4.67 12.68
C ALA A 85 -2.45 3.46 13.61
N SER A 86 -3.67 3.11 14.03
CA SER A 86 -3.92 1.96 14.90
C SER A 86 -3.59 0.63 14.21
N VAL A 87 -3.96 0.46 12.94
CA VAL A 87 -3.63 -0.73 12.14
C VAL A 87 -2.11 -0.88 11.98
N CYS A 88 -1.40 0.21 11.69
CA CYS A 88 0.06 0.18 11.55
C CYS A 88 0.77 -0.10 12.87
N ALA A 89 0.21 0.36 14.00
CA ALA A 89 0.79 0.13 15.33
C ALA A 89 0.55 -1.30 15.82
N ASN A 90 -0.69 -1.77 15.79
CA ASN A 90 -1.07 -3.12 16.18
C ASN A 90 -2.42 -3.52 15.56
N PRO A 91 -2.43 -4.34 14.50
CA PRO A 91 -3.66 -4.77 13.85
C PRO A 91 -4.63 -5.54 14.77
N GLU A 92 -4.11 -6.27 15.78
CA GLU A 92 -4.94 -7.08 16.68
C GLU A 92 -5.89 -6.23 17.53
N THR A 93 -5.45 -5.03 17.91
CA THR A 93 -6.22 -4.09 18.74
C THR A 93 -6.93 -3.02 17.93
N ALA A 94 -6.68 -2.93 16.63
CA ALA A 94 -7.33 -1.96 15.76
C ALA A 94 -8.83 -2.28 15.59
N ASP A 95 -9.64 -1.23 15.43
CA ASP A 95 -11.09 -1.35 15.19
C ASP A 95 -11.39 -1.68 13.73
N VAL A 96 -10.99 -2.90 13.33
CA VAL A 96 -11.24 -3.48 12.00
C VAL A 96 -11.84 -4.88 12.17
N SER A 97 -12.44 -5.39 11.09
CA SER A 97 -13.06 -6.72 11.09
C SER A 97 -12.04 -7.83 11.43
N GLU A 98 -12.50 -8.91 12.05
CA GLU A 98 -11.65 -10.10 12.31
C GLU A 98 -11.09 -10.69 11.00
N LYS A 99 -11.84 -10.58 9.89
CA LYS A 99 -11.37 -10.93 8.58
C LYS A 99 -10.12 -10.11 8.20
N LEU A 100 -10.18 -8.78 8.33
CA LEU A 100 -9.03 -7.95 7.98
C LEU A 100 -7.85 -8.18 8.92
N LYS A 101 -8.07 -8.41 10.23
CA LYS A 101 -7.00 -8.78 11.16
C LYS A 101 -6.27 -10.05 10.71
N ALA A 102 -7.01 -11.11 10.35
CA ALA A 102 -6.43 -12.35 9.86
C ALA A 102 -5.66 -12.17 8.54
N LEU A 103 -6.15 -11.32 7.63
CA LEU A 103 -5.46 -10.99 6.38
C LEU A 103 -4.17 -10.18 6.64
N LEU A 104 -4.18 -9.25 7.60
CA LEU A 104 -2.98 -8.49 8.00
C LEU A 104 -1.91 -9.40 8.63
N VAL A 105 -2.30 -10.46 9.34
CA VAL A 105 -1.35 -11.50 9.79
C VAL A 105 -0.67 -12.16 8.59
N ILE A 106 -1.42 -12.56 7.56
CA ILE A 106 -0.85 -13.12 6.32
C ILE A 106 0.09 -12.10 5.66
N ALA A 107 -0.34 -10.84 5.54
CA ALA A 107 0.48 -9.78 4.95
C ALA A 107 1.80 -9.56 5.72
N ALA A 108 1.77 -9.64 7.05
CA ALA A 108 2.95 -9.55 7.91
C ALA A 108 3.95 -10.70 7.64
N HIS A 109 3.46 -11.92 7.49
CA HIS A 109 4.28 -13.07 7.13
C HIS A 109 4.90 -12.92 5.74
N VAL A 110 4.11 -12.51 4.73
CA VAL A 110 4.62 -12.24 3.38
C VAL A 110 5.71 -11.17 3.39
N GLN A 111 5.54 -10.12 4.20
CA GLN A 111 6.52 -9.04 4.31
C GLN A 111 7.85 -9.52 4.92
N GLY A 112 7.80 -10.35 5.96
CA GLY A 112 8.99 -10.86 6.67
C GLY A 112 9.66 -12.02 5.92
N ASP A 113 9.00 -13.16 5.92
CA ASP A 113 9.37 -14.37 5.15
C ASP A 113 8.10 -15.09 4.70
N ALA A 114 7.79 -14.99 3.42
CA ALA A 114 6.57 -15.56 2.84
C ALA A 114 6.45 -17.09 3.02
N LYS A 115 7.56 -17.80 3.27
CA LYS A 115 7.54 -19.25 3.56
C LYS A 115 6.93 -19.57 4.92
N THR A 116 6.81 -18.58 5.79
CA THR A 116 6.18 -18.73 7.11
C THR A 116 4.65 -18.64 7.08
N VAL A 117 4.07 -18.27 5.93
CA VAL A 117 2.61 -18.38 5.73
C VAL A 117 2.22 -19.86 5.80
N SER A 118 1.45 -20.22 6.83
CA SER A 118 1.06 -21.59 7.09
C SER A 118 -0.39 -21.88 6.71
N SER A 119 -0.75 -23.15 6.59
CA SER A 119 -2.14 -23.58 6.42
C SER A 119 -3.04 -23.12 7.57
N ALA A 120 -2.50 -22.93 8.77
CA ALA A 120 -3.24 -22.42 9.92
C ALA A 120 -3.63 -20.94 9.72
N HIS A 121 -2.74 -20.10 9.16
CA HIS A 121 -3.06 -18.70 8.85
C HIS A 121 -4.18 -18.61 7.80
N ILE A 122 -4.11 -19.45 6.77
CA ILE A 122 -5.14 -19.51 5.72
C ILE A 122 -6.49 -19.99 6.29
N ALA A 123 -6.45 -21.02 7.14
CA ALA A 123 -7.65 -21.53 7.79
C ALA A 123 -8.30 -20.48 8.72
N ALA A 124 -7.50 -19.73 9.48
CA ALA A 124 -7.98 -18.64 10.32
C ALA A 124 -8.63 -17.51 9.49
N ALA A 125 -8.01 -17.10 8.39
CA ALA A 125 -8.60 -16.09 7.50
C ALA A 125 -9.93 -16.55 6.92
N ARG A 126 -10.02 -17.81 6.44
CA ARG A 126 -11.28 -18.39 5.94
C ARG A 126 -12.35 -18.50 7.03
N ALA A 127 -11.97 -18.90 8.24
CA ALA A 127 -12.90 -18.95 9.37
C ALA A 127 -13.45 -17.57 9.74
N ALA A 128 -12.66 -16.51 9.53
CA ALA A 128 -13.07 -15.12 9.68
C ALA A 128 -13.86 -14.57 8.47
N GLY A 129 -14.12 -15.41 7.46
CA GLY A 129 -14.94 -15.07 6.30
C GLY A 129 -14.17 -14.58 5.08
N ALA A 130 -12.83 -14.72 5.05
CA ALA A 130 -12.05 -14.35 3.87
C ALA A 130 -12.26 -15.35 2.72
N THR A 131 -12.47 -14.82 1.51
CA THR A 131 -12.50 -15.58 0.27
C THR A 131 -11.09 -15.91 -0.22
N ASP A 132 -10.97 -16.87 -1.14
CA ASP A 132 -9.68 -17.18 -1.78
C ASP A 132 -9.15 -15.99 -2.60
N LEU A 133 -10.02 -15.16 -3.16
CA LEU A 133 -9.65 -13.94 -3.86
C LEU A 133 -9.05 -12.90 -2.91
N GLU A 134 -9.66 -12.69 -1.74
CA GLU A 134 -9.15 -11.74 -0.74
C GLU A 134 -7.80 -12.20 -0.17
N ILE A 135 -7.61 -13.50 0.05
CA ILE A 135 -6.33 -14.07 0.47
C ILE A 135 -5.27 -13.89 -0.64
N HIS A 136 -5.63 -14.20 -1.90
CA HIS A 136 -4.76 -14.00 -3.06
C HIS A 136 -4.31 -12.53 -3.16
N ASP A 137 -5.26 -11.60 -3.13
CA ASP A 137 -4.97 -10.18 -3.28
C ASP A 137 -4.14 -9.64 -2.10
N THR A 138 -4.42 -10.11 -0.88
CA THR A 138 -3.60 -9.77 0.31
C THR A 138 -2.14 -10.17 0.12
N VAL A 139 -1.90 -11.40 -0.33
CA VAL A 139 -0.53 -11.90 -0.60
C VAL A 139 0.13 -11.09 -1.70
N LEU A 140 -0.60 -10.82 -2.79
CA LEU A 140 -0.04 -10.09 -3.94
C LEU A 140 0.21 -8.61 -3.61
N ILE A 141 -0.68 -7.93 -2.87
CA ILE A 141 -0.46 -6.56 -2.39
C ILE A 141 0.79 -6.53 -1.49
N ALA A 142 0.91 -7.45 -0.53
CA ALA A 142 2.05 -7.48 0.38
C ALA A 142 3.38 -7.70 -0.38
N ALA A 143 3.42 -8.61 -1.33
CA ALA A 143 4.60 -8.86 -2.17
C ALA A 143 4.96 -7.65 -3.06
N ALA A 144 3.95 -7.03 -3.70
CA ALA A 144 4.13 -5.85 -4.53
C ALA A 144 4.67 -4.68 -3.71
N PHE A 145 4.15 -4.46 -2.49
CA PHE A 145 4.65 -3.40 -1.62
C PHE A 145 6.05 -3.67 -1.07
N CYS A 146 6.44 -4.92 -0.85
CA CYS A 146 7.84 -5.24 -0.60
C CYS A 146 8.75 -4.83 -1.76
N MET A 147 8.31 -4.99 -3.01
CA MET A 147 9.03 -4.52 -4.20
C MET A 147 9.05 -2.99 -4.28
N TYR A 148 7.89 -2.31 -4.18
CA TYR A 148 7.81 -0.85 -4.30
C TYR A 148 8.61 -0.13 -3.21
N ASN A 149 8.52 -0.58 -1.96
CA ASN A 149 9.25 0.00 -0.85
C ASN A 149 10.77 -0.10 -1.07
N ARG A 150 11.27 -1.29 -1.47
CA ARG A 150 12.70 -1.48 -1.77
C ARG A 150 13.16 -0.65 -2.95
N TYR A 151 12.30 -0.38 -3.93
CA TYR A 151 12.63 0.48 -5.07
C TYR A 151 12.76 1.95 -4.64
N VAL A 152 11.84 2.44 -3.80
CA VAL A 152 11.88 3.79 -3.22
C VAL A 152 13.13 3.97 -2.35
N ASP A 153 13.34 3.06 -1.40
CA ASP A 153 14.39 3.20 -0.37
C ASP A 153 15.77 2.82 -0.93
N GLY A 154 15.85 1.82 -1.82
CA GLY A 154 17.11 1.40 -2.46
C GLY A 154 17.71 2.44 -3.39
N LEU A 155 16.91 3.38 -3.91
CA LEU A 155 17.38 4.54 -4.66
C LEU A 155 17.55 5.81 -3.80
N ALA A 156 17.21 5.74 -2.49
CA ALA A 156 17.16 6.88 -1.58
C ALA A 156 16.41 8.07 -2.19
N THR A 157 15.23 7.81 -2.76
CA THR A 157 14.41 8.84 -3.39
C THR A 157 14.01 9.92 -2.36
N TRP A 158 13.76 11.14 -2.83
CA TRP A 158 13.29 12.19 -1.93
C TRP A 158 11.94 11.83 -1.31
N GLN A 159 11.86 11.91 0.02
CA GLN A 159 10.66 11.62 0.80
C GLN A 159 10.29 12.88 1.60
N PRO A 160 9.36 13.72 1.11
CA PRO A 160 8.96 14.95 1.80
C PRO A 160 8.40 14.64 3.18
N ARG A 161 8.48 15.64 4.08
CA ARG A 161 7.94 15.53 5.44
C ARG A 161 6.70 16.41 5.65
N ASP A 162 6.22 17.05 4.59
CA ASP A 162 5.05 17.90 4.59
C ASP A 162 3.75 17.05 4.55
N PRO A 163 2.91 17.08 5.59
CA PRO A 163 1.65 16.32 5.63
C PRO A 163 0.66 16.75 4.55
N GLU A 164 0.66 18.02 4.12
CA GLU A 164 -0.27 18.52 3.11
C GLU A 164 -0.01 17.86 1.74
N MET A 165 1.25 17.65 1.39
CA MET A 165 1.61 16.94 0.16
C MET A 165 1.05 15.50 0.16
N TYR A 166 1.13 14.80 1.29
CA TYR A 166 0.58 13.45 1.40
C TYR A 166 -0.94 13.45 1.41
N GLY A 167 -1.58 14.45 2.02
CA GLY A 167 -3.02 14.62 1.99
C GLY A 167 -3.54 14.79 0.55
N ALA A 168 -2.89 15.66 -0.23
CA ALA A 168 -3.22 15.87 -1.64
C ALA A 168 -2.97 14.61 -2.49
N MET A 169 -1.84 13.92 -2.26
CA MET A 169 -1.50 12.67 -2.93
C MET A 169 -2.51 11.56 -2.61
N GLY A 170 -2.83 11.35 -1.34
CA GLY A 170 -3.80 10.34 -0.90
C GLY A 170 -5.19 10.59 -1.50
N LYS A 171 -5.64 11.84 -1.55
CA LYS A 171 -6.89 12.21 -2.22
C LYS A 171 -6.87 11.85 -3.71
N HIS A 172 -5.78 12.16 -4.41
CA HIS A 172 -5.63 11.80 -5.82
C HIS A 172 -5.68 10.28 -6.02
N LEU A 173 -4.92 9.52 -5.22
CA LEU A 173 -4.87 8.06 -5.30
C LEU A 173 -6.24 7.42 -5.04
N ALA A 174 -6.95 7.87 -4.01
CA ALA A 174 -8.27 7.37 -3.67
C ALA A 174 -9.33 7.69 -4.73
N GLN A 175 -9.21 8.81 -5.46
CA GLN A 175 -10.22 9.26 -6.44
C GLN A 175 -9.90 8.88 -7.88
N ARG A 176 -8.62 8.74 -8.25
CA ARG A 176 -8.16 8.57 -9.65
C ARG A 176 -7.29 7.33 -9.87
N GLY A 177 -6.88 6.67 -8.78
CA GLY A 177 -6.01 5.50 -8.84
C GLY A 177 -4.58 5.82 -9.27
N TYR A 178 -3.90 4.86 -9.88
CA TYR A 178 -2.44 4.82 -10.00
C TYR A 178 -1.91 4.98 -11.43
N ARG A 179 -2.78 4.94 -12.46
CA ARG A 179 -2.36 5.03 -13.87
C ARG A 179 -1.72 6.36 -14.22
N GLN A 180 -2.20 7.45 -13.64
CA GLN A 180 -1.65 8.79 -13.84
C GLN A 180 -0.71 9.18 -12.71
N SER A 181 0.23 10.10 -12.98
CA SER A 181 1.07 10.65 -11.91
C SER A 181 0.23 11.51 -10.99
N SER A 182 0.27 11.24 -9.69
CA SER A 182 -0.35 12.08 -8.66
C SER A 182 0.32 13.47 -8.56
N LEU A 183 1.46 13.65 -9.22
CA LEU A 183 2.28 14.87 -9.18
C LEU A 183 2.11 15.77 -10.42
N ALA A 184 1.30 15.36 -11.39
CA ALA A 184 0.99 16.21 -12.57
C ALA A 184 -0.09 17.27 -12.29
N ALA A 185 -0.48 17.47 -11.04
CA ALA A 185 -1.58 18.35 -10.62
C ALA A 185 -1.17 19.35 -9.50
N VAL A 186 0.12 19.69 -9.40
CA VAL A 186 0.60 20.80 -8.55
C VAL A 186 1.35 21.79 -9.42
#